data_9c7739e8fa04b29e47d0806ccf278bc0
#
_entry.id   9c7739e8fa04b29e47d0806ccf278bc0
#
_cell.length_a   1.000
_cell.length_b   1.000
_cell.length_c   1.000
_cell.angle_alpha   90.00
_cell.angle_beta   90.00
_cell.angle_gamma   90.00
#
_symmetry.space_group_name_H-M   'P 1'
#
loop_
_entity.id
_entity.type
_entity.pdbx_description
1 polymer ?
#
loop_
_entity_poly.entity_id
_entity_poly.type
_entity_poly.pdbx_seq_one_letter_code
_entity_poly.pdbx_strand_id
1 'polypeptide(L)'
;MRKVVLITGAANGMGAAAMTHLAGLGYQVEGCDKVAADGIATVDVRDTEAVDFWVKQMHERHGRIDAAVTFAAHGVVGSVEETDPDEAAAIVDTNVLGTHRVLRAVLPIMRAQRSGRIVVVSSGAGAIAEPYGGWYSATKGAVERLGEATRMEVAPFGIHVSVLAPGWTVTPIIANSPHATNPIPAYDTTRASVLSRVTGYLEAGQTPEAVARRLHTILSTPKPRQTYLCGRDVRTSFWTRRFVPGWVYERLVKSYYGV
;
A
#
# COMPACT_ATOMS: atom_id res chain seq x y z
N MET A 1 -20.65 -17.42 10.74
CA MET A 1 -19.24 -17.70 10.37
C MET A 1 -18.42 -16.44 10.52
N ARG A 2 -17.15 -16.53 10.93
CA ARG A 2 -16.24 -15.39 10.96
C ARG A 2 -15.90 -14.96 9.52
N LYS A 3 -15.77 -13.65 9.27
CA LYS A 3 -15.33 -13.16 7.97
C LYS A 3 -13.82 -13.40 7.80
N VAL A 4 -13.43 -13.92 6.66
CA VAL A 4 -12.03 -14.25 6.31
C VAL A 4 -11.38 -13.09 5.59
N VAL A 5 -10.25 -12.61 6.10
CA VAL A 5 -9.48 -11.46 5.56
C VAL A 5 -8.07 -11.90 5.25
N LEU A 6 -7.64 -11.75 4.01
CA LEU A 6 -6.26 -11.97 3.59
C LEU A 6 -5.47 -10.66 3.62
N ILE A 7 -4.25 -10.68 4.15
CA ILE A 7 -3.40 -9.49 4.27
C ILE A 7 -1.99 -9.82 3.78
N THR A 8 -1.48 -9.09 2.79
CA THR A 8 -0.06 -9.17 2.38
C THR A 8 0.77 -8.09 3.08
N GLY A 9 2.07 -8.29 3.23
CA GLY A 9 2.91 -7.37 3.99
C GLY A 9 2.62 -7.43 5.49
N ALA A 10 2.32 -8.63 6.01
CA ALA A 10 1.77 -8.84 7.34
C ALA A 10 2.81 -8.94 8.46
N ALA A 11 4.11 -9.05 8.14
CA ALA A 11 5.15 -9.28 9.15
C ALA A 11 5.43 -8.05 10.03
N ASN A 12 5.18 -6.83 9.54
CA ASN A 12 5.51 -5.62 10.28
C ASN A 12 4.59 -4.43 9.92
N GLY A 13 4.80 -3.30 10.61
CA GLY A 13 4.17 -2.01 10.31
C GLY A 13 2.64 -2.08 10.27
N MET A 14 2.05 -1.48 9.22
CA MET A 14 0.59 -1.37 9.07
C MET A 14 -0.08 -2.73 8.87
N GLY A 15 0.58 -3.68 8.19
CA GLY A 15 0.04 -5.03 7.98
C GLY A 15 -0.08 -5.81 9.29
N ALA A 16 0.96 -5.83 10.10
CA ALA A 16 0.95 -6.50 11.41
C ALA A 16 -0.08 -5.87 12.36
N ALA A 17 -0.18 -4.54 12.38
CA ALA A 17 -1.20 -3.84 13.16
C ALA A 17 -2.63 -4.17 12.68
N ALA A 18 -2.83 -4.31 11.37
CA ALA A 18 -4.10 -4.73 10.80
C ALA A 18 -4.46 -6.16 11.17
N MET A 19 -3.49 -7.10 11.13
CA MET A 19 -3.65 -8.47 11.60
C MET A 19 -4.19 -8.50 13.04
N THR A 20 -3.47 -7.88 13.96
CA THR A 20 -3.82 -7.84 15.38
C THR A 20 -5.17 -7.19 15.63
N HIS A 21 -5.42 -6.01 15.02
CA HIS A 21 -6.65 -5.27 15.22
C HIS A 21 -7.89 -6.03 14.73
N LEU A 22 -7.84 -6.60 13.52
CA LEU A 22 -8.97 -7.33 12.96
C LEU A 22 -9.22 -8.66 13.67
N ALA A 23 -8.18 -9.38 14.07
CA ALA A 23 -8.31 -10.59 14.87
C ALA A 23 -9.01 -10.30 16.21
N GLY A 24 -8.64 -9.20 16.88
CA GLY A 24 -9.29 -8.74 18.12
C GLY A 24 -10.78 -8.39 17.94
N LEU A 25 -11.20 -8.07 16.73
CA LEU A 25 -12.61 -7.82 16.37
C LEU A 25 -13.36 -9.06 15.88
N GLY A 26 -12.74 -10.24 15.98
CA GLY A 26 -13.36 -11.52 15.65
C GLY A 26 -13.33 -11.91 14.18
N TYR A 27 -12.54 -11.24 13.33
CA TYR A 27 -12.26 -11.71 11.98
C TYR A 27 -11.34 -12.93 12.01
N GLN A 28 -11.46 -13.79 11.01
CA GLN A 28 -10.44 -14.79 10.68
C GLN A 28 -9.42 -14.09 9.77
N VAL A 29 -8.22 -13.81 10.27
CA VAL A 29 -7.21 -13.07 9.52
C VAL A 29 -6.06 -14.00 9.16
N GLU A 30 -5.73 -14.04 7.88
CA GLU A 30 -4.63 -14.83 7.33
C GLU A 30 -3.64 -13.87 6.68
N GLY A 31 -2.41 -13.84 7.18
CA GLY A 31 -1.36 -12.97 6.69
C GLY A 31 -0.32 -13.69 5.86
N CYS A 32 0.33 -12.94 4.95
CA CYS A 32 1.57 -13.39 4.33
C CYS A 32 2.59 -12.26 4.19
N ASP A 33 3.86 -12.63 4.18
CA ASP A 33 4.99 -11.74 3.92
C ASP A 33 6.14 -12.55 3.30
N LYS A 34 7.06 -11.88 2.60
CA LYS A 34 8.31 -12.51 2.13
C LYS A 34 9.25 -12.87 3.30
N VAL A 35 9.11 -12.17 4.43
CA VAL A 35 9.86 -12.43 5.66
C VAL A 35 9.04 -13.39 6.52
N ALA A 36 9.68 -14.46 6.97
CA ALA A 36 9.05 -15.40 7.89
C ALA A 36 8.75 -14.74 9.23
N ALA A 37 7.52 -14.90 9.72
CA ALA A 37 7.10 -14.46 11.04
C ALA A 37 6.01 -15.40 11.59
N ASP A 38 5.86 -15.43 12.91
CA ASP A 38 4.91 -16.32 13.55
C ASP A 38 3.47 -16.02 13.16
N GLY A 39 2.72 -17.06 12.83
CA GLY A 39 1.31 -16.98 12.50
C GLY A 39 0.98 -16.41 11.11
N ILE A 40 1.98 -16.22 10.24
CA ILE A 40 1.76 -15.83 8.85
C ILE A 40 2.47 -16.76 7.87
N ALA A 41 1.99 -16.82 6.63
CA ALA A 41 2.63 -17.60 5.57
C ALA A 41 3.84 -16.85 5.00
N THR A 42 4.91 -17.58 4.66
CA THR A 42 6.03 -17.01 3.91
C THR A 42 5.70 -17.05 2.43
N VAL A 43 5.34 -15.89 1.86
CA VAL A 43 4.96 -15.72 0.45
C VAL A 43 5.49 -14.39 -0.07
N ASP A 44 6.27 -14.45 -1.12
CA ASP A 44 6.67 -13.25 -1.85
C ASP A 44 5.62 -12.92 -2.90
N VAL A 45 5.06 -11.70 -2.86
CA VAL A 45 4.03 -11.26 -3.82
C VAL A 45 4.55 -11.13 -5.25
N ARG A 46 5.86 -11.22 -5.46
CA ARG A 46 6.49 -11.28 -6.79
C ARG A 46 6.39 -12.67 -7.43
N ASP A 47 6.16 -13.69 -6.63
CA ASP A 47 5.96 -15.07 -7.10
C ASP A 47 4.47 -15.36 -7.33
N THR A 48 4.10 -15.49 -8.60
CA THR A 48 2.72 -15.71 -9.01
C THR A 48 2.18 -17.05 -8.49
N GLU A 49 2.98 -18.11 -8.56
CA GLU A 49 2.56 -19.45 -8.16
C GLU A 49 2.39 -19.53 -6.64
N ALA A 50 3.29 -18.91 -5.88
CA ALA A 50 3.19 -18.84 -4.43
C ALA A 50 1.95 -18.06 -3.97
N VAL A 51 1.61 -16.93 -4.62
CA VAL A 51 0.39 -16.17 -4.33
C VAL A 51 -0.85 -16.99 -4.66
N ASP A 52 -0.94 -17.59 -5.84
CA ASP A 52 -2.07 -18.41 -6.27
C ASP A 52 -2.27 -19.60 -5.31
N PHE A 53 -1.19 -20.28 -4.93
CA PHE A 53 -1.22 -21.40 -3.99
C PHE A 53 -1.70 -20.98 -2.60
N TRP A 54 -1.16 -19.88 -2.06
CA TRP A 54 -1.59 -19.36 -0.75
C TRP A 54 -3.07 -19.00 -0.74
N VAL A 55 -3.54 -18.26 -1.73
CA VAL A 55 -4.97 -17.88 -1.82
C VAL A 55 -5.87 -19.11 -1.95
N LYS A 56 -5.46 -20.08 -2.77
CA LYS A 56 -6.19 -21.35 -2.92
C LYS A 56 -6.26 -22.12 -1.60
N GLN A 57 -5.15 -22.28 -0.89
CA GLN A 57 -5.12 -22.94 0.43
C GLN A 57 -6.04 -22.25 1.44
N MET A 58 -6.06 -20.90 1.48
CA MET A 58 -6.92 -20.17 2.40
C MET A 58 -8.40 -20.36 2.03
N HIS A 59 -8.71 -20.40 0.74
CA HIS A 59 -10.08 -20.69 0.30
C HIS A 59 -10.49 -22.13 0.65
N GLU A 60 -9.64 -23.11 0.43
CA GLU A 60 -9.91 -24.53 0.81
C GLU A 60 -10.10 -24.70 2.32
N ARG A 61 -9.29 -24.01 3.14
CA ARG A 61 -9.35 -24.07 4.60
C ARG A 61 -10.64 -23.47 5.17
N HIS A 62 -11.09 -22.33 4.62
CA HIS A 62 -12.16 -21.53 5.22
C HIS A 62 -13.47 -21.56 4.42
N GLY A 63 -13.46 -22.10 3.21
CA GLY A 63 -14.62 -22.15 2.30
C GLY A 63 -15.02 -20.80 1.71
N ARG A 64 -14.33 -19.72 2.07
CA ARG A 64 -14.64 -18.35 1.65
C ARG A 64 -13.46 -17.39 1.81
N ILE A 65 -13.47 -16.28 1.06
CA ILE A 65 -12.60 -15.12 1.25
C ILE A 65 -13.49 -13.87 1.20
N ASP A 66 -13.63 -13.18 2.34
CA ASP A 66 -14.49 -11.99 2.45
C ASP A 66 -13.78 -10.70 2.10
N ALA A 67 -12.47 -10.63 2.39
CA ALA A 67 -11.67 -9.46 2.06
C ALA A 67 -10.23 -9.82 1.72
N ALA A 68 -9.59 -8.95 0.92
CA ALA A 68 -8.16 -8.96 0.65
C ALA A 68 -7.59 -7.54 0.78
N VAL A 69 -6.41 -7.41 1.41
CA VAL A 69 -5.74 -6.13 1.68
C VAL A 69 -4.28 -6.22 1.27
N THR A 70 -3.82 -5.31 0.41
CA THR A 70 -2.47 -5.35 -0.17
C THR A 70 -1.54 -4.33 0.48
N PHE A 71 -0.93 -4.69 1.64
CA PHE A 71 0.08 -3.83 2.29
C PHE A 71 1.49 -4.07 1.78
N ALA A 72 1.79 -5.22 1.17
CA ALA A 72 3.13 -5.54 0.68
C ALA A 72 3.64 -4.46 -0.28
N ALA A 73 4.69 -3.76 0.12
CA ALA A 73 5.31 -2.69 -0.65
C ALA A 73 6.67 -2.34 -0.06
N HIS A 74 7.54 -1.76 -0.89
CA HIS A 74 8.76 -1.08 -0.45
C HIS A 74 8.98 0.17 -1.29
N GLY A 75 9.91 1.04 -0.85
CA GLY A 75 10.40 2.18 -1.61
C GLY A 75 11.75 1.89 -2.27
N VAL A 76 12.26 2.88 -2.95
CA VAL A 76 13.66 3.03 -3.34
C VAL A 76 14.05 4.47 -3.04
N VAL A 77 15.20 4.66 -2.40
CA VAL A 77 15.71 5.98 -2.02
C VAL A 77 16.79 6.40 -3.01
N GLY A 78 16.48 7.35 -3.87
CA GLY A 78 17.37 7.89 -4.88
C GLY A 78 16.64 8.83 -5.83
N SER A 79 17.39 9.70 -6.51
CA SER A 79 16.84 10.45 -7.63
C SER A 79 16.47 9.50 -8.77
N VAL A 80 15.70 9.98 -9.73
CA VAL A 80 15.35 9.18 -10.92
C VAL A 80 16.60 8.79 -11.71
N GLU A 81 17.60 9.66 -11.74
CA GLU A 81 18.88 9.41 -12.43
C GLU A 81 19.74 8.36 -11.72
N GLU A 82 19.72 8.35 -10.37
CA GLU A 82 20.47 7.39 -9.55
C GLU A 82 19.87 5.98 -9.53
N THR A 83 18.56 5.90 -9.75
CA THR A 83 17.83 4.60 -9.66
C THR A 83 18.07 3.78 -10.93
N ASP A 84 18.70 2.62 -10.77
CA ASP A 84 18.92 1.68 -11.86
C ASP A 84 17.59 1.14 -12.42
N PRO A 85 17.47 0.87 -13.72
CA PRO A 85 16.29 0.23 -14.31
C PRO A 85 15.85 -1.06 -13.61
N ASP A 86 16.78 -1.89 -13.12
CA ASP A 86 16.45 -3.11 -12.39
C ASP A 86 15.87 -2.82 -11.00
N GLU A 87 16.35 -1.78 -10.32
CA GLU A 87 15.77 -1.31 -9.06
C GLU A 87 14.36 -0.77 -9.28
N ALA A 88 14.16 0.00 -10.36
CA ALA A 88 12.85 0.49 -10.77
C ALA A 88 11.90 -0.66 -11.12
N ALA A 89 12.36 -1.68 -11.83
CA ALA A 89 11.59 -2.88 -12.14
C ALA A 89 11.21 -3.65 -10.86
N ALA A 90 12.10 -3.78 -9.90
CA ALA A 90 11.86 -4.50 -8.65
C ALA A 90 10.78 -3.84 -7.78
N ILE A 91 10.76 -2.49 -7.69
CA ILE A 91 9.70 -1.78 -6.96
C ILE A 91 8.35 -1.88 -7.68
N VAL A 92 8.33 -1.85 -9.01
CA VAL A 92 7.12 -2.05 -9.81
C VAL A 92 6.60 -3.47 -9.64
N ASP A 93 7.48 -4.48 -9.69
CA ASP A 93 7.11 -5.89 -9.52
C ASP A 93 6.47 -6.15 -8.15
N THR A 94 7.05 -5.60 -7.08
CA THR A 94 6.47 -5.74 -5.74
C THR A 94 5.16 -4.96 -5.59
N ASN A 95 5.20 -3.64 -5.82
CA ASN A 95 4.11 -2.75 -5.43
C ASN A 95 2.91 -2.84 -6.38
N VAL A 96 3.16 -2.94 -7.69
CA VAL A 96 2.11 -2.92 -8.73
C VAL A 96 1.73 -4.33 -9.14
N LEU A 97 2.69 -5.12 -9.64
CA LEU A 97 2.41 -6.48 -10.11
C LEU A 97 2.08 -7.42 -8.94
N GLY A 98 2.71 -7.24 -7.77
CA GLY A 98 2.35 -7.99 -6.56
C GLY A 98 0.90 -7.72 -6.12
N THR A 99 0.48 -6.44 -6.13
CA THR A 99 -0.94 -6.08 -5.91
C THR A 99 -1.84 -6.75 -6.96
N HIS A 100 -1.47 -6.68 -8.25
CA HIS A 100 -2.23 -7.32 -9.34
C HIS A 100 -2.35 -8.83 -9.16
N ARG A 101 -1.27 -9.53 -8.79
CA ARG A 101 -1.29 -11.00 -8.54
C ARG A 101 -2.30 -11.36 -7.45
N VAL A 102 -2.34 -10.62 -6.36
CA VAL A 102 -3.33 -10.83 -5.29
C VAL A 102 -4.75 -10.60 -5.80
N LEU A 103 -5.00 -9.49 -6.53
CA LEU A 103 -6.30 -9.21 -7.14
C LEU A 103 -6.74 -10.37 -8.04
N ARG A 104 -5.87 -10.81 -8.94
CA ARG A 104 -6.12 -11.90 -9.88
C ARG A 104 -6.47 -13.21 -9.18
N ALA A 105 -5.80 -13.52 -8.09
CA ALA A 105 -6.03 -14.76 -7.33
C ALA A 105 -7.36 -14.73 -6.54
N VAL A 106 -7.74 -13.61 -5.92
CA VAL A 106 -8.95 -13.54 -5.08
C VAL A 106 -10.23 -13.27 -5.86
N LEU A 107 -10.16 -12.56 -6.97
CA LEU A 107 -11.35 -12.13 -7.73
C LEU A 107 -12.22 -13.28 -8.27
N PRO A 108 -11.68 -14.40 -8.79
CA PRO A 108 -12.52 -15.54 -9.20
C PRO A 108 -13.35 -16.10 -8.06
N ILE A 109 -12.77 -16.20 -6.86
CA ILE A 109 -13.42 -16.70 -5.65
C ILE A 109 -14.53 -15.74 -5.22
N MET A 110 -14.24 -14.45 -5.10
CA MET A 110 -15.21 -13.42 -4.72
C MET A 110 -16.33 -13.28 -5.73
N ARG A 111 -16.03 -13.44 -7.05
CA ARG A 111 -17.03 -13.44 -8.11
C ARG A 111 -17.99 -14.61 -8.00
N ALA A 112 -17.47 -15.81 -7.73
CA ALA A 112 -18.31 -16.99 -7.48
C ALA A 112 -19.18 -16.83 -6.22
N GLN A 113 -18.64 -16.20 -5.17
CA GLN A 113 -19.37 -15.86 -3.94
C GLN A 113 -20.42 -14.76 -4.13
N ARG A 114 -20.36 -13.98 -5.22
CA ARG A 114 -21.15 -12.76 -5.45
C ARG A 114 -20.99 -11.74 -4.31
N SER A 115 -19.84 -11.76 -3.67
CA SER A 115 -19.52 -10.91 -2.51
C SER A 115 -18.02 -10.86 -2.30
N GLY A 116 -17.49 -9.69 -1.97
CA GLY A 116 -16.09 -9.52 -1.62
C GLY A 116 -15.72 -8.07 -1.31
N ARG A 117 -14.61 -7.88 -0.61
CA ARG A 117 -14.03 -6.56 -0.36
C ARG A 117 -12.54 -6.58 -0.63
N ILE A 118 -12.09 -5.62 -1.39
CA ILE A 118 -10.66 -5.45 -1.68
C ILE A 118 -10.25 -4.06 -1.22
N VAL A 119 -9.15 -4.00 -0.47
CA VAL A 119 -8.54 -2.73 -0.08
C VAL A 119 -7.12 -2.69 -0.66
N VAL A 120 -6.95 -1.87 -1.70
CA VAL A 120 -5.65 -1.58 -2.27
C VAL A 120 -5.00 -0.47 -1.45
N VAL A 121 -3.81 -0.73 -0.91
CA VAL A 121 -3.12 0.24 -0.06
C VAL A 121 -2.15 1.09 -0.89
N SER A 122 -2.52 2.36 -1.08
CA SER A 122 -1.70 3.40 -1.67
C SER A 122 -0.90 4.15 -0.59
N SER A 123 -0.69 5.42 -0.78
CA SER A 123 0.03 6.36 0.11
C SER A 123 -0.37 7.79 -0.23
N GLY A 124 -0.06 8.74 0.64
CA GLY A 124 -0.01 10.16 0.25
C GLY A 124 0.85 10.42 -0.98
N ALA A 125 1.91 9.63 -1.15
CA ALA A 125 2.81 9.65 -2.31
C ALA A 125 2.11 9.28 -3.64
N GLY A 126 0.98 8.59 -3.62
CA GLY A 126 0.19 8.34 -4.83
C GLY A 126 -0.46 9.61 -5.40
N ALA A 127 -0.72 10.61 -4.56
CA ALA A 127 -1.29 11.89 -4.96
C ALA A 127 -0.23 12.97 -5.24
N ILE A 128 0.96 12.87 -4.60
CA ILE A 128 2.06 13.84 -4.73
C ILE A 128 3.35 13.14 -5.13
N ALA A 129 4.20 13.83 -5.88
CA ALA A 129 5.54 13.35 -6.21
C ALA A 129 6.51 13.66 -5.06
N GLU A 130 7.18 12.63 -4.55
CA GLU A 130 8.21 12.76 -3.52
C GLU A 130 9.59 12.85 -4.19
N PRO A 131 10.36 13.95 -4.00
CA PRO A 131 11.76 13.97 -4.42
C PRO A 131 12.54 12.83 -3.77
N TYR A 132 13.42 12.18 -4.50
CA TYR A 132 14.19 10.97 -4.08
C TYR A 132 13.33 9.75 -3.69
N GLY A 133 12.02 9.81 -3.93
CA GLY A 133 11.04 8.74 -3.81
C GLY A 133 10.14 8.64 -5.05
N GLY A 134 10.60 9.12 -6.20
CA GLY A 134 9.80 9.25 -7.43
C GLY A 134 9.21 7.93 -7.90
N TRP A 135 9.97 6.84 -7.88
CA TRP A 135 9.48 5.51 -8.22
C TRP A 135 8.44 4.99 -7.24
N TYR A 136 8.62 5.24 -5.94
CA TYR A 136 7.58 4.90 -4.95
C TYR A 136 6.27 5.63 -5.24
N SER A 137 6.35 6.96 -5.49
CA SER A 137 5.19 7.78 -5.86
C SER A 137 4.50 7.25 -7.12
N ALA A 138 5.27 6.91 -8.16
CA ALA A 138 4.76 6.36 -9.40
C ALA A 138 4.01 5.03 -9.17
N THR A 139 4.58 4.10 -8.38
CA THR A 139 3.91 2.83 -8.07
C THR A 139 2.64 3.00 -7.25
N LYS A 140 2.62 3.96 -6.30
CA LYS A 140 1.42 4.23 -5.49
C LYS A 140 0.32 4.92 -6.29
N GLY A 141 0.66 5.77 -7.26
CA GLY A 141 -0.29 6.28 -8.25
C GLY A 141 -0.85 5.19 -9.17
N ALA A 142 0.02 4.26 -9.62
CA ALA A 142 -0.39 3.14 -10.45
C ALA A 142 -1.40 2.21 -9.76
N VAL A 143 -1.17 1.84 -8.47
CA VAL A 143 -2.11 0.98 -7.75
C VAL A 143 -3.43 1.68 -7.44
N GLU A 144 -3.46 3.01 -7.30
CA GLU A 144 -4.73 3.76 -7.22
C GLU A 144 -5.56 3.58 -8.48
N ARG A 145 -4.96 3.81 -9.65
CA ARG A 145 -5.67 3.65 -10.95
C ARG A 145 -6.11 2.21 -11.16
N LEU A 146 -5.27 1.23 -10.82
CA LEU A 146 -5.63 -0.18 -10.89
C LEU A 146 -6.84 -0.50 -9.98
N GLY A 147 -6.83 -0.03 -8.74
CA GLY A 147 -7.93 -0.21 -7.81
C GLY A 147 -9.23 0.45 -8.27
N GLU A 148 -9.16 1.65 -8.85
CA GLU A 148 -10.32 2.36 -9.41
C GLU A 148 -10.93 1.63 -10.60
N ALA A 149 -10.09 1.16 -11.55
CA ALA A 149 -10.55 0.37 -12.68
C ALA A 149 -11.22 -0.92 -12.23
N THR A 150 -10.53 -1.69 -11.38
CA THR A 150 -11.05 -2.95 -10.82
C THR A 150 -12.39 -2.72 -10.12
N ARG A 151 -12.56 -1.62 -9.36
CA ARG A 151 -13.83 -1.29 -8.70
C ARG A 151 -15.01 -1.24 -9.66
N MET A 152 -14.83 -0.65 -10.84
CA MET A 152 -15.88 -0.53 -11.86
C MET A 152 -16.17 -1.89 -12.50
N GLU A 153 -15.12 -2.65 -12.81
CA GLU A 153 -15.21 -3.95 -13.47
C GLU A 153 -15.95 -5.00 -12.62
N VAL A 154 -15.72 -5.00 -11.30
CA VAL A 154 -16.24 -6.04 -10.41
C VAL A 154 -17.53 -5.67 -9.68
N ALA A 155 -18.01 -4.42 -9.82
CA ALA A 155 -19.24 -3.95 -9.20
C ALA A 155 -20.47 -4.83 -9.52
N PRO A 156 -20.65 -5.36 -10.76
CA PRO A 156 -21.80 -6.24 -11.09
C PRO A 156 -21.80 -7.56 -10.31
N PHE A 157 -20.67 -7.94 -9.71
CA PHE A 157 -20.52 -9.17 -8.93
C PHE A 157 -20.70 -8.97 -7.42
N GLY A 158 -21.08 -7.76 -6.97
CA GLY A 158 -21.23 -7.48 -5.54
C GLY A 158 -19.89 -7.32 -4.80
N ILE A 159 -18.79 -7.10 -5.54
CA ILE A 159 -17.45 -6.90 -4.98
C ILE A 159 -17.17 -5.40 -4.87
N HIS A 160 -16.68 -4.98 -3.72
CA HIS A 160 -16.31 -3.59 -3.46
C HIS A 160 -14.80 -3.44 -3.38
N VAL A 161 -14.23 -2.58 -4.20
CA VAL A 161 -12.81 -2.21 -4.13
C VAL A 161 -12.70 -0.79 -3.58
N SER A 162 -11.78 -0.59 -2.65
CA SER A 162 -11.45 0.73 -2.09
C SER A 162 -9.94 0.94 -2.07
N VAL A 163 -9.51 2.16 -2.31
CA VAL A 163 -8.14 2.61 -2.11
C VAL A 163 -8.03 3.19 -0.71
N LEU A 164 -7.09 2.68 0.08
CA LEU A 164 -6.68 3.28 1.35
C LEU A 164 -5.34 3.99 1.12
N ALA A 165 -5.32 5.32 1.31
CA ALA A 165 -4.13 6.15 1.17
C ALA A 165 -3.74 6.70 2.55
N PRO A 166 -2.82 6.03 3.28
CA PRO A 166 -2.26 6.56 4.51
C PRO A 166 -1.35 7.76 4.24
N GLY A 167 -1.34 8.73 5.16
CA GLY A 167 -0.28 9.72 5.30
C GLY A 167 0.91 9.15 6.05
N TRP A 168 1.77 10.03 6.55
CA TRP A 168 2.94 9.62 7.33
C TRP A 168 2.51 8.71 8.49
N THR A 169 3.12 7.55 8.54
CA THR A 169 2.79 6.49 9.51
C THR A 169 4.08 5.90 10.04
N VAL A 170 4.19 5.76 11.34
CA VAL A 170 5.36 5.17 12.01
C VAL A 170 5.54 3.73 11.56
N THR A 171 6.42 3.51 10.61
CA THR A 171 6.70 2.19 10.02
C THR A 171 8.16 2.11 9.59
N PRO A 172 8.75 0.91 9.50
CA PRO A 172 10.12 0.74 9.02
C PRO A 172 10.27 0.86 7.49
N ILE A 173 9.36 1.57 6.81
CA ILE A 173 9.35 1.63 5.33
C ILE A 173 10.69 2.12 4.75
N ILE A 174 11.29 3.17 5.34
CA ILE A 174 12.59 3.68 4.87
C ILE A 174 13.71 2.69 5.15
N ALA A 175 13.74 2.08 6.36
CA ALA A 175 14.74 1.06 6.70
C ALA A 175 14.66 -0.18 5.80
N ASN A 176 13.46 -0.49 5.30
CA ASN A 176 13.20 -1.61 4.39
C ASN A 176 13.32 -1.23 2.90
N SER A 177 13.61 0.05 2.60
CA SER A 177 13.76 0.55 1.23
C SER A 177 15.24 0.61 0.86
N PRO A 178 15.71 -0.08 -0.18
CA PRO A 178 17.09 0.05 -0.61
C PRO A 178 17.39 1.48 -1.06
N HIS A 179 18.63 1.91 -0.84
CA HIS A 179 19.17 3.10 -1.49
C HIS A 179 19.62 2.74 -2.90
N ALA A 180 19.51 3.70 -3.83
CA ALA A 180 20.02 3.55 -5.17
C ALA A 180 21.50 3.15 -5.13
N THR A 181 21.87 2.15 -5.92
CA THR A 181 23.22 1.54 -5.88
C THR A 181 24.30 2.41 -6.50
N ASN A 182 23.91 3.39 -7.33
CA ASN A 182 24.83 4.29 -8.04
C ASN A 182 24.63 5.75 -7.62
N PRO A 183 24.94 6.16 -6.37
CA PRO A 183 24.71 7.51 -5.89
C PRO A 183 25.59 8.51 -6.64
N ILE A 184 24.99 9.65 -7.00
CA ILE A 184 25.65 10.75 -7.71
C ILE A 184 25.95 11.86 -6.70
N PRO A 185 27.25 12.26 -6.51
CA PRO A 185 27.62 13.23 -5.49
C PRO A 185 26.91 14.59 -5.60
N ALA A 186 26.50 14.99 -6.80
CA ALA A 186 25.75 16.23 -7.01
C ALA A 186 24.39 16.26 -6.28
N TYR A 187 23.82 15.10 -5.93
CA TYR A 187 22.55 14.98 -5.21
C TYR A 187 22.71 14.78 -3.70
N ASP A 188 23.93 14.51 -3.19
CA ASP A 188 24.14 14.09 -1.78
C ASP A 188 23.52 15.02 -0.76
N THR A 189 23.78 16.32 -0.87
CA THR A 189 23.29 17.32 0.09
C THR A 189 21.76 17.39 0.11
N THR A 190 21.15 17.44 -1.08
CA THR A 190 19.69 17.56 -1.21
C THR A 190 19.01 16.26 -0.81
N ARG A 191 19.56 15.10 -1.21
CA ARG A 191 19.06 13.78 -0.82
C ARG A 191 19.09 13.61 0.69
N ALA A 192 20.20 13.97 1.36
CA ALA A 192 20.31 13.89 2.81
C ALA A 192 19.29 14.81 3.51
N SER A 193 19.10 16.04 3.01
CA SER A 193 18.10 16.97 3.53
C SER A 193 16.67 16.40 3.43
N VAL A 194 16.30 15.86 2.26
CA VAL A 194 14.98 15.24 2.04
C VAL A 194 14.79 14.04 2.96
N LEU A 195 15.76 13.13 3.03
CA LEU A 195 15.69 11.95 3.90
C LEU A 195 15.50 12.30 5.37
N SER A 196 16.24 13.30 5.87
CA SER A 196 16.10 13.77 7.24
C SER A 196 14.67 14.25 7.53
N ARG A 197 14.07 15.01 6.61
CA ARG A 197 12.68 15.49 6.74
C ARG A 197 11.68 14.34 6.69
N VAL A 198 11.83 13.44 5.72
CA VAL A 198 10.96 12.26 5.57
C VAL A 198 11.00 11.38 6.82
N THR A 199 12.19 11.14 7.38
CA THR A 199 12.36 10.41 8.65
C THR A 199 11.61 11.11 9.78
N GLY A 200 11.78 12.43 9.93
CA GLY A 200 11.06 13.19 10.94
C GLY A 200 9.54 13.17 10.77
N TYR A 201 9.04 13.21 9.54
CA TYR A 201 7.60 13.09 9.27
C TYR A 201 7.06 11.68 9.60
N LEU A 202 7.84 10.64 9.32
CA LEU A 202 7.46 9.28 9.71
C LEU A 202 7.40 9.10 11.22
N GLU A 203 8.42 9.59 11.94
CA GLU A 203 8.49 9.52 13.41
C GLU A 203 7.35 10.30 14.08
N ALA A 204 6.97 11.45 13.54
CA ALA A 204 5.83 12.25 13.99
C ALA A 204 4.48 11.80 13.43
N GLY A 205 4.47 10.77 12.60
CA GLY A 205 3.31 10.28 11.88
C GLY A 205 2.25 9.62 12.78
N GLN A 206 1.14 9.25 12.16
CA GLN A 206 0.11 8.46 12.84
C GLN A 206 0.62 7.04 13.15
N THR A 207 -0.01 6.38 14.11
CA THR A 207 0.35 4.99 14.44
C THR A 207 -0.22 3.99 13.42
N PRO A 208 0.41 2.82 13.23
CA PRO A 208 -0.12 1.73 12.40
C PRO A 208 -1.54 1.31 12.79
N GLU A 209 -1.88 1.36 14.08
CA GLU A 209 -3.22 1.03 14.60
C GLU A 209 -4.28 2.04 14.14
N ALA A 210 -3.91 3.31 13.91
CA ALA A 210 -4.85 4.29 13.33
C ALA A 210 -5.24 3.90 11.90
N VAL A 211 -4.29 3.37 11.13
CA VAL A 211 -4.54 2.83 9.78
C VAL A 211 -5.37 1.55 9.86
N ALA A 212 -5.09 0.65 10.81
CA ALA A 212 -5.87 -0.56 11.04
C ALA A 212 -7.33 -0.26 11.41
N ARG A 213 -7.59 0.73 12.27
CA ARG A 213 -8.96 1.20 12.55
C ARG A 213 -9.66 1.76 11.31
N ARG A 214 -8.94 2.50 10.48
CA ARG A 214 -9.50 2.99 9.21
C ARG A 214 -9.82 1.84 8.27
N LEU A 215 -8.95 0.84 8.17
CA LEU A 215 -9.20 -0.37 7.41
C LEU A 215 -10.47 -1.08 7.89
N HIS A 216 -10.64 -1.29 9.21
CA HIS A 216 -11.87 -1.88 9.75
C HIS A 216 -13.12 -1.07 9.35
N THR A 217 -13.06 0.27 9.39
CA THR A 217 -14.17 1.13 8.91
C THR A 217 -14.53 0.82 7.45
N ILE A 218 -13.53 0.62 6.58
CA ILE A 218 -13.76 0.26 5.16
C ILE A 218 -14.43 -1.11 5.07
N LEU A 219 -13.91 -2.09 5.80
CA LEU A 219 -14.39 -3.47 5.77
C LEU A 219 -15.79 -3.64 6.37
N SER A 220 -16.21 -2.78 7.29
CA SER A 220 -17.51 -2.83 7.96
C SER A 220 -18.59 -1.98 7.28
N THR A 221 -18.20 -0.99 6.47
CA THR A 221 -19.16 -0.09 5.80
C THR A 221 -19.93 -0.82 4.69
N PRO A 222 -21.27 -0.83 4.67
CA PRO A 222 -22.05 -1.56 3.65
C PRO A 222 -21.73 -1.15 2.22
N LYS A 223 -21.63 0.15 1.94
CA LYS A 223 -21.26 0.72 0.63
C LYS A 223 -20.00 1.58 0.79
N PRO A 224 -18.81 0.99 0.77
CA PRO A 224 -17.58 1.74 1.00
C PRO A 224 -17.28 2.70 -0.16
N ARG A 225 -16.68 3.84 0.17
CA ARG A 225 -16.21 4.83 -0.81
C ARG A 225 -15.06 4.26 -1.63
N GLN A 226 -14.81 4.88 -2.77
CA GLN A 226 -13.69 4.54 -3.63
C GLN A 226 -12.35 4.80 -2.93
N THR A 227 -12.18 5.96 -2.30
CA THR A 227 -10.91 6.36 -1.67
C THR A 227 -11.12 6.80 -0.23
N TYR A 228 -10.21 6.36 0.63
CA TYR A 228 -10.10 6.74 2.04
C TYR A 228 -8.73 7.31 2.33
N LEU A 229 -8.68 8.61 2.56
CA LEU A 229 -7.48 9.30 3.02
C LEU A 229 -7.36 9.13 4.55
N CYS A 230 -6.23 8.61 5.02
CA CYS A 230 -5.97 8.34 6.42
C CYS A 230 -4.79 9.17 6.92
N GLY A 231 -5.08 10.27 7.62
CA GLY A 231 -4.15 11.30 8.10
C GLY A 231 -4.61 12.70 7.71
N ARG A 232 -4.14 13.71 8.44
CA ARG A 232 -4.42 15.13 8.09
C ARG A 232 -3.55 15.59 6.93
N ASP A 233 -2.29 15.20 6.96
CA ASP A 233 -1.26 15.46 5.97
C ASP A 233 -1.69 15.02 4.56
N VAL A 234 -2.08 13.76 4.40
CA VAL A 234 -2.54 13.24 3.10
C VAL A 234 -3.81 13.94 2.61
N ARG A 235 -4.72 14.33 3.50
CA ARG A 235 -5.92 15.09 3.11
C ARG A 235 -5.54 16.47 2.57
N THR A 236 -4.67 17.18 3.26
CA THR A 236 -4.17 18.48 2.83
C THR A 236 -3.48 18.37 1.49
N SER A 237 -2.54 17.43 1.34
CA SER A 237 -1.78 17.20 0.11
C SER A 237 -2.69 16.87 -1.09
N PHE A 238 -3.66 15.97 -0.88
CA PHE A 238 -4.61 15.58 -1.92
C PHE A 238 -5.45 16.77 -2.43
N TRP A 239 -6.00 17.58 -1.52
CA TRP A 239 -6.81 18.74 -1.91
C TRP A 239 -5.96 19.86 -2.49
N THR A 240 -4.76 20.12 -1.94
CA THR A 240 -3.81 21.08 -2.50
C THR A 240 -3.48 20.72 -3.94
N ARG A 241 -3.11 19.47 -4.22
CA ARG A 241 -2.83 19.00 -5.58
C ARG A 241 -3.98 19.24 -6.56
N ARG A 242 -5.23 19.10 -6.08
CA ARG A 242 -6.43 19.19 -6.93
C ARG A 242 -6.85 20.62 -7.26
N PHE A 243 -6.65 21.57 -6.35
CA PHE A 243 -7.20 22.91 -6.48
C PHE A 243 -6.16 24.02 -6.64
N VAL A 244 -4.89 23.74 -6.39
CA VAL A 244 -3.83 24.73 -6.48
C VAL A 244 -3.16 24.66 -7.86
N PRO A 245 -2.88 25.82 -8.52
CA PRO A 245 -2.13 25.85 -9.78
C PRO A 245 -0.79 25.11 -9.70
N GLY A 246 -0.37 24.44 -10.78
CA GLY A 246 0.78 23.55 -10.77
C GLY A 246 2.09 24.21 -10.26
N TRP A 247 2.35 25.44 -10.63
CA TRP A 247 3.55 26.16 -10.20
C TRP A 247 3.55 26.50 -8.70
N VAL A 248 2.38 26.82 -8.12
CA VAL A 248 2.25 27.03 -6.67
C VAL A 248 2.43 25.70 -5.94
N TYR A 249 1.80 24.63 -6.45
CA TYR A 249 1.93 23.30 -5.91
C TYR A 249 3.39 22.85 -5.89
N GLU A 250 4.13 23.00 -6.99
CA GLU A 250 5.55 22.65 -7.06
C GLU A 250 6.37 23.41 -6.00
N ARG A 251 6.13 24.72 -5.84
CA ARG A 251 6.79 25.52 -4.82
C ARG A 251 6.50 25.04 -3.40
N LEU A 252 5.26 24.64 -3.13
CA LEU A 252 4.87 24.08 -1.85
C LEU A 252 5.55 22.73 -1.57
N VAL A 253 5.61 21.84 -2.57
CA VAL A 253 6.31 20.56 -2.47
C VAL A 253 7.79 20.76 -2.24
N LYS A 254 8.45 21.64 -3.00
CA LYS A 254 9.88 21.99 -2.80
C LYS A 254 10.14 22.49 -1.38
N SER A 255 9.32 23.40 -0.89
CA SER A 255 9.46 23.94 0.47
C SER A 255 9.23 22.85 1.53
N TYR A 256 8.26 21.96 1.30
CA TYR A 256 7.93 20.87 2.22
C TYR A 256 9.08 19.87 2.35
N TYR A 257 9.67 19.45 1.23
CA TYR A 257 10.79 18.50 1.21
C TYR A 257 12.17 19.15 1.36
N GLY A 258 12.29 20.48 1.25
CA GLY A 258 13.57 21.20 1.38
C GLY A 258 14.48 21.08 0.15
N VAL A 259 13.89 21.13 -1.04
CA VAL A 259 14.58 21.11 -2.34
C VAL A 259 14.38 22.41 -3.09
#